data_f7961b6b63f1c24800d96f819ecd08dc
#
_entry.id   f7961b6b63f1c24800d96f819ecd08dc
#
_cell.length_a   1.000
_cell.length_b   1.000
_cell.length_c   1.000
_cell.angle_alpha   90.00
_cell.angle_beta   90.00
_cell.angle_gamma   90.00
#
_symmetry.space_group_name_H-M   'P 1'
#
loop_
_entity.id
_entity.type
_entity.pdbx_description
1 polymer ?
#
loop_
_entity_poly.entity_id
_entity_poly.type
_entity_poly.pdbx_seq_one_letter_code
_entity_poly.pdbx_strand_id
1 'polypeptide(L)'
;VKNIVVMNVNEVEKVAAEVDFVFSAVDMTKEEIKKIEEDYAKTETPVVSNNSAHRWTPDVPMVVPEVNPEHMEVIKYQKERLGTKRGFVAVKPNCSIQSYAPVLTAWKEFEPYEVVATTYQAISGAGKTFKDWPEMVGNIIPYIGGEEEKSEKEPLRIWGHVDAEKKAIVPAESPVITCQCIRVPVLNGH
;
A
#
# COMPACT_ATOMS: atom_id res chain seq x y z
N VAL A 1 22.80 -11.19 16.07
CA VAL A 1 21.32 -11.30 16.04
C VAL A 1 20.87 -11.44 17.47
N LYS A 2 20.01 -10.55 17.98
CA LYS A 2 19.44 -10.67 19.32
C LYS A 2 18.39 -11.79 19.31
N ASN A 3 18.33 -12.56 20.38
CA ASN A 3 17.21 -13.49 20.62
C ASN A 3 15.94 -12.64 20.86
N ILE A 4 15.07 -12.55 19.86
CA ILE A 4 13.78 -11.86 19.96
C ILE A 4 12.70 -12.90 20.20
N VAL A 5 11.88 -12.66 21.22
CA VAL A 5 10.70 -13.49 21.49
C VAL A 5 9.59 -13.07 20.55
N VAL A 6 9.06 -14.02 19.77
CA VAL A 6 7.91 -13.77 18.89
C VAL A 6 6.65 -13.70 19.74
N MET A 7 5.87 -12.63 19.57
CA MET A 7 4.62 -12.41 20.27
C MET A 7 3.43 -12.69 19.36
N ASN A 8 2.27 -13.02 19.93
CA ASN A 8 1.05 -13.18 19.16
C ASN A 8 0.51 -11.80 18.76
N VAL A 9 0.32 -11.57 17.46
CA VAL A 9 -0.18 -10.31 16.90
C VAL A 9 -1.55 -9.90 17.43
N ASN A 10 -2.38 -10.86 17.85
CA ASN A 10 -3.70 -10.59 18.43
C ASN A 10 -3.66 -10.12 19.90
N GLU A 11 -2.50 -10.21 20.58
CA GLU A 11 -2.30 -9.63 21.92
C GLU A 11 -1.94 -8.13 21.80
N VAL A 12 -2.84 -7.36 21.16
CA VAL A 12 -2.60 -5.97 20.73
C VAL A 12 -2.04 -5.09 21.83
N GLU A 13 -2.70 -5.02 22.99
CA GLU A 13 -2.26 -4.17 24.11
C GLU A 13 -0.89 -4.56 24.64
N LYS A 14 -0.63 -5.86 24.72
CA LYS A 14 0.64 -6.39 25.22
C LYS A 14 1.80 -6.08 24.26
N VAL A 15 1.58 -6.24 22.95
CA VAL A 15 2.57 -5.89 21.94
C VAL A 15 2.78 -4.38 21.89
N ALA A 16 1.69 -3.59 21.91
CA ALA A 16 1.75 -2.13 21.87
C ALA A 16 2.52 -1.53 23.06
N ALA A 17 2.51 -2.18 24.21
CA ALA A 17 3.29 -1.74 25.39
C ALA A 17 4.81 -1.87 25.21
N GLU A 18 5.26 -2.70 24.26
CA GLU A 18 6.69 -2.98 24.03
C GLU A 18 7.28 -2.23 22.82
N VAL A 19 6.44 -1.49 22.07
CA VAL A 19 6.86 -0.87 20.81
C VAL A 19 6.35 0.57 20.66
N ASP A 20 7.09 1.40 19.94
CA ASP A 20 6.70 2.77 19.64
C ASP A 20 5.82 2.89 18.39
N PHE A 21 5.94 1.95 17.46
CA PHE A 21 5.14 1.84 16.24
C PHE A 21 5.24 0.41 15.68
N VAL A 22 4.37 0.07 14.73
CA VAL A 22 4.40 -1.23 14.06
C VAL A 22 4.43 -1.09 12.55
N PHE A 23 5.17 -2.00 11.88
CA PHE A 23 5.02 -2.29 10.48
C PHE A 23 4.10 -3.49 10.31
N SER A 24 2.99 -3.33 9.58
CA SER A 24 2.04 -4.40 9.33
C SER A 24 2.30 -5.05 7.97
N ALA A 25 2.51 -6.38 8.00
CA ALA A 25 2.62 -7.24 6.82
C ALA A 25 1.95 -8.60 7.12
N VAL A 26 0.86 -8.58 7.84
CA VAL A 26 0.11 -9.78 8.25
C VAL A 26 -0.61 -10.41 7.07
N ASP A 27 -0.74 -11.73 7.08
CA ASP A 27 -1.49 -12.51 6.08
C ASP A 27 -2.82 -12.96 6.70
N MET A 28 -3.85 -12.18 6.43
CA MET A 28 -5.23 -12.35 6.93
C MET A 28 -6.21 -11.83 5.88
N THR A 29 -7.52 -11.98 6.13
CA THR A 29 -8.55 -11.33 5.31
C THR A 29 -8.46 -9.81 5.40
N LYS A 30 -8.96 -9.09 4.39
CA LYS A 30 -8.94 -7.62 4.40
C LYS A 30 -9.66 -7.03 5.61
N GLU A 31 -10.74 -7.64 6.04
CA GLU A 31 -11.54 -7.24 7.20
C GLU A 31 -10.76 -7.41 8.49
N GLU A 32 -10.10 -8.54 8.66
CA GLU A 32 -9.25 -8.80 9.83
C GLU A 32 -8.05 -7.86 9.87
N ILE A 33 -7.41 -7.60 8.72
CA ILE A 33 -6.30 -6.65 8.62
C ILE A 33 -6.76 -5.25 9.03
N LYS A 34 -7.89 -4.77 8.49
CA LYS A 34 -8.45 -3.47 8.86
C LYS A 34 -8.67 -3.37 10.36
N LYS A 35 -9.30 -4.40 10.91
CA LYS A 35 -9.60 -4.43 12.34
C LYS A 35 -8.33 -4.38 13.19
N ILE A 36 -7.37 -5.27 12.94
CA ILE A 36 -6.17 -5.37 13.77
C ILE A 36 -5.28 -4.13 13.67
N GLU A 37 -5.16 -3.55 12.46
CA GLU A 37 -4.39 -2.31 12.25
C GLU A 37 -5.03 -1.12 12.97
N GLU A 38 -6.37 -1.00 12.95
CA GLU A 38 -7.08 0.01 13.73
C GLU A 38 -7.02 -0.27 15.24
N ASP A 39 -7.04 -1.51 15.67
CA ASP A 39 -6.92 -1.85 17.09
C ASP A 39 -5.54 -1.45 17.64
N TYR A 40 -4.44 -1.68 16.88
CA TYR A 40 -3.13 -1.13 17.22
C TYR A 40 -3.12 0.40 17.24
N ALA A 41 -3.72 1.06 16.24
CA ALA A 41 -3.80 2.51 16.24
C ALA A 41 -4.55 3.05 17.47
N LYS A 42 -5.61 2.39 17.93
CA LYS A 42 -6.36 2.75 19.14
C LYS A 42 -5.57 2.64 20.46
N THR A 43 -4.51 1.83 20.49
CA THR A 43 -3.56 1.81 21.62
C THR A 43 -2.54 2.95 21.57
N GLU A 44 -2.75 3.95 20.73
CA GLU A 44 -1.82 5.06 20.47
C GLU A 44 -0.51 4.64 19.77
N THR A 45 -0.50 3.45 19.16
CA THR A 45 0.65 2.92 18.40
C THR A 45 0.45 3.20 16.91
N PRO A 46 1.27 4.04 16.27
CA PRO A 46 1.22 4.26 14.83
C PRO A 46 1.46 2.98 14.04
N VAL A 47 0.69 2.79 12.97
CA VAL A 47 0.79 1.63 12.07
C VAL A 47 1.20 2.08 10.68
N VAL A 48 2.28 1.51 10.16
CA VAL A 48 2.66 1.63 8.75
C VAL A 48 2.42 0.29 8.07
N SER A 49 1.46 0.25 7.15
CA SER A 49 1.00 -1.00 6.57
C SER A 49 1.52 -1.24 5.16
N ASN A 50 2.01 -2.47 4.94
CA ASN A 50 2.31 -3.00 3.61
C ASN A 50 1.06 -3.56 2.91
N ASN A 51 -0.01 -3.81 3.67
CA ASN A 51 -1.22 -4.46 3.18
C ASN A 51 -2.08 -3.53 2.32
N SER A 52 -2.93 -4.12 1.49
CA SER A 52 -3.83 -3.37 0.61
C SER A 52 -5.16 -3.02 1.27
N ALA A 53 -5.43 -3.52 2.48
CA ALA A 53 -6.74 -3.43 3.12
C ALA A 53 -7.24 -1.99 3.32
N HIS A 54 -6.37 -1.10 3.77
CA HIS A 54 -6.69 0.31 4.03
C HIS A 54 -6.39 1.28 2.87
N ARG A 55 -5.86 0.81 1.73
CA ARG A 55 -5.47 1.72 0.64
C ARG A 55 -6.58 2.63 0.12
N TRP A 56 -7.84 2.19 0.25
CA TRP A 56 -9.01 2.96 -0.17
C TRP A 56 -9.87 3.47 0.99
N THR A 57 -9.41 3.32 2.23
CA THR A 57 -10.07 3.96 3.38
C THR A 57 -9.90 5.47 3.26
N PRO A 58 -10.98 6.27 3.31
CA PRO A 58 -10.94 7.69 2.94
C PRO A 58 -9.91 8.52 3.70
N ASP A 59 -9.82 8.31 5.01
CA ASP A 59 -8.96 9.04 5.95
C ASP A 59 -7.61 8.34 6.24
N VAL A 60 -7.28 7.29 5.47
CA VAL A 60 -5.97 6.62 5.57
C VAL A 60 -5.08 7.09 4.43
N PRO A 61 -3.92 7.71 4.72
CA PRO A 61 -3.02 8.16 3.68
C PRO A 61 -2.28 6.99 3.04
N MET A 62 -2.27 6.94 1.71
CA MET A 62 -1.40 6.08 0.91
C MET A 62 -0.21 6.93 0.47
N VAL A 63 0.97 6.67 1.03
CA VAL A 63 2.11 7.60 0.97
C VAL A 63 3.28 7.02 0.20
N VAL A 64 3.80 7.83 -0.71
CA VAL A 64 5.17 7.79 -1.22
C VAL A 64 5.83 9.08 -0.74
N PRO A 65 6.74 9.04 0.25
CA PRO A 65 7.21 10.24 0.95
C PRO A 65 7.79 11.33 0.05
N GLU A 66 8.39 10.94 -1.08
CA GLU A 66 8.97 11.85 -2.06
C GLU A 66 7.92 12.49 -2.98
N VAL A 67 6.68 11.99 -2.97
CA VAL A 67 5.63 12.38 -3.92
C VAL A 67 4.50 13.17 -3.27
N ASN A 68 3.97 12.64 -2.17
CA ASN A 68 2.74 13.16 -1.55
C ASN A 68 2.78 13.19 -0.01
N PRO A 69 3.83 13.74 0.62
CA PRO A 69 3.92 13.80 2.08
C PRO A 69 2.76 14.60 2.71
N GLU A 70 2.18 15.56 1.98
CA GLU A 70 1.02 16.36 2.40
C GLU A 70 -0.24 15.52 2.66
N HIS A 71 -0.34 14.32 2.08
CA HIS A 71 -1.46 13.41 2.38
C HIS A 71 -1.51 12.98 3.85
N MET A 72 -0.39 13.10 4.59
CA MET A 72 -0.36 12.85 6.03
C MET A 72 -1.28 13.81 6.82
N GLU A 73 -1.67 14.94 6.25
CA GLU A 73 -2.63 15.86 6.87
C GLU A 73 -4.02 15.24 7.08
N VAL A 74 -4.39 14.22 6.30
CA VAL A 74 -5.67 13.51 6.47
C VAL A 74 -5.76 12.76 7.80
N ILE A 75 -4.62 12.43 8.42
CA ILE A 75 -4.53 11.70 9.69
C ILE A 75 -5.29 12.40 10.82
N LYS A 76 -5.41 13.72 10.80
CA LYS A 76 -6.21 14.45 11.80
C LYS A 76 -7.67 13.96 11.83
N TYR A 77 -8.26 13.69 10.67
CA TYR A 77 -9.63 13.19 10.57
C TYR A 77 -9.72 11.71 10.98
N GLN A 78 -8.69 10.92 10.64
CA GLN A 78 -8.60 9.53 11.09
C GLN A 78 -8.54 9.46 12.62
N LYS A 79 -7.72 10.30 13.26
CA LYS A 79 -7.63 10.40 14.72
C LYS A 79 -8.95 10.80 15.36
N GLU A 80 -9.70 11.72 14.76
CA GLU A 80 -11.07 12.07 15.20
C GLU A 80 -11.97 10.82 15.16
N ARG A 81 -11.94 10.05 14.07
CA ARG A 81 -12.76 8.83 13.91
C ARG A 81 -12.36 7.73 14.88
N LEU A 82 -11.06 7.51 15.09
CA LEU A 82 -10.54 6.45 15.96
C LEU A 82 -10.53 6.83 17.43
N GLY A 83 -10.64 8.13 17.77
CA GLY A 83 -10.55 8.64 19.14
C GLY A 83 -9.11 8.65 19.69
N THR A 84 -8.11 8.78 18.82
CA THR A 84 -6.69 8.71 19.18
C THR A 84 -6.02 10.09 19.17
N LYS A 85 -4.89 10.20 19.87
CA LYS A 85 -4.03 11.40 19.85
C LYS A 85 -2.76 11.18 19.04
N ARG A 86 -2.15 10.02 19.18
CA ARG A 86 -0.90 9.63 18.49
C ARG A 86 -1.12 8.54 17.45
N GLY A 87 -1.96 7.55 17.76
CA GLY A 87 -2.17 6.37 16.91
C GLY A 87 -2.86 6.72 15.58
N PHE A 88 -2.39 6.12 14.52
CA PHE A 88 -2.94 6.20 13.17
C PHE A 88 -2.50 5.01 12.32
N VAL A 89 -3.15 4.82 11.18
CA VAL A 89 -2.74 3.90 10.11
C VAL A 89 -2.33 4.70 8.89
N ALA A 90 -1.17 4.40 8.32
CA ALA A 90 -0.74 4.84 7.00
C ALA A 90 -0.34 3.64 6.16
N VAL A 91 -0.54 3.70 4.85
CA VAL A 91 -0.27 2.57 3.96
C VAL A 91 0.70 2.95 2.84
N LYS A 92 1.48 1.99 2.37
CA LYS A 92 2.21 2.13 1.11
C LYS A 92 1.36 1.67 -0.08
N PRO A 93 1.58 2.21 -1.30
CA PRO A 93 0.94 1.72 -2.50
C PRO A 93 1.44 0.32 -2.91
N ASN A 94 0.86 -0.22 -3.98
CA ASN A 94 1.34 -1.43 -4.62
C ASN A 94 2.82 -1.30 -5.02
N CYS A 95 3.55 -2.42 -4.97
CA CYS A 95 5.00 -2.44 -5.23
C CYS A 95 5.37 -2.00 -6.65
N SER A 96 4.59 -2.40 -7.67
CA SER A 96 4.84 -2.02 -9.06
C SER A 96 4.75 -0.52 -9.28
N ILE A 97 3.79 0.13 -8.62
CA ILE A 97 3.54 1.58 -8.77
C ILE A 97 4.72 2.40 -8.27
N GLN A 98 5.38 1.95 -7.21
CA GLN A 98 6.52 2.66 -6.63
C GLN A 98 7.71 2.75 -7.58
N SER A 99 7.77 1.92 -8.62
CA SER A 99 8.84 1.97 -9.62
C SER A 99 8.66 3.09 -10.63
N TYR A 100 7.43 3.50 -10.95
CA TYR A 100 7.17 4.48 -11.99
C TYR A 100 6.45 5.75 -11.50
N ALA A 101 5.65 5.70 -10.44
CA ALA A 101 4.91 6.88 -9.97
C ALA A 101 5.82 8.06 -9.59
N PRO A 102 6.98 7.88 -8.92
CA PRO A 102 7.90 8.99 -8.66
C PRO A 102 8.43 9.64 -9.95
N VAL A 103 8.75 8.82 -10.97
CA VAL A 103 9.24 9.31 -12.27
C VAL A 103 8.16 10.12 -12.98
N LEU A 104 6.94 9.58 -13.05
CA LEU A 104 5.80 10.30 -13.65
C LEU A 104 5.45 11.56 -12.86
N THR A 105 5.67 11.57 -11.54
CA THR A 105 5.48 12.77 -10.72
C THR A 105 6.42 13.89 -11.13
N ALA A 106 7.68 13.57 -11.40
CA ALA A 106 8.64 14.55 -11.91
C ALA A 106 8.26 15.10 -13.29
N TRP A 107 7.50 14.34 -14.08
CA TRP A 107 7.03 14.74 -15.40
C TRP A 107 5.66 15.42 -15.41
N LYS A 108 5.03 15.61 -14.26
CA LYS A 108 3.71 16.28 -14.18
C LYS A 108 3.72 17.70 -14.74
N GLU A 109 4.87 18.38 -14.74
CA GLU A 109 5.03 19.69 -15.38
C GLU A 109 4.76 19.69 -16.89
N PHE A 110 4.87 18.52 -17.56
CA PHE A 110 4.54 18.33 -18.97
C PHE A 110 3.08 17.93 -19.21
N GLU A 111 2.26 17.91 -18.17
CA GLU A 111 0.82 17.62 -18.23
C GLU A 111 0.49 16.30 -18.97
N PRO A 112 1.07 15.15 -18.59
CA PRO A 112 0.74 13.89 -19.25
C PRO A 112 -0.75 13.61 -19.11
N TYR A 113 -1.42 13.35 -20.23
CA TYR A 113 -2.85 13.07 -20.27
C TYR A 113 -3.17 11.57 -20.36
N GLU A 114 -2.22 10.79 -20.82
CA GLU A 114 -2.34 9.33 -20.97
C GLU A 114 -1.04 8.63 -20.59
N VAL A 115 -1.18 7.50 -19.91
CA VAL A 115 -0.07 6.61 -19.53
C VAL A 115 -0.42 5.19 -19.95
N VAL A 116 0.44 4.56 -20.73
CA VAL A 116 0.40 3.12 -21.01
C VAL A 116 1.59 2.47 -20.32
N ALA A 117 1.32 1.59 -19.37
CA ALA A 117 2.34 0.91 -18.58
C ALA A 117 2.27 -0.60 -18.76
N THR A 118 3.43 -1.25 -18.85
CA THR A 118 3.53 -2.71 -18.82
C THR A 118 4.53 -3.11 -17.75
N THR A 119 4.12 -3.99 -16.85
CA THR A 119 4.99 -4.50 -15.79
C THR A 119 5.35 -5.96 -16.04
N TYR A 120 6.61 -6.30 -15.84
CA TYR A 120 7.11 -7.67 -15.81
C TYR A 120 7.44 -8.05 -14.37
N GLN A 121 6.56 -8.82 -13.74
CA GLN A 121 6.65 -9.11 -12.31
C GLN A 121 7.18 -10.52 -12.06
N ALA A 122 8.21 -10.63 -11.23
CA ALA A 122 8.79 -11.90 -10.82
C ALA A 122 7.83 -12.72 -9.92
N ILE A 123 8.09 -14.02 -9.82
CA ILE A 123 7.29 -14.94 -8.99
C ILE A 123 7.38 -14.63 -7.49
N SER A 124 8.45 -13.97 -7.04
CA SER A 124 8.58 -13.50 -5.66
C SER A 124 7.48 -12.50 -5.25
N GLY A 125 6.94 -11.73 -6.21
CA GLY A 125 5.79 -10.85 -5.97
C GLY A 125 4.50 -11.59 -5.60
N ALA A 126 4.41 -12.89 -5.90
CA ALA A 126 3.35 -13.79 -5.45
C ALA A 126 3.72 -14.57 -4.18
N GLY A 127 4.85 -14.25 -3.53
CA GLY A 127 5.37 -14.97 -2.37
C GLY A 127 5.82 -16.40 -2.69
N LYS A 128 6.17 -16.68 -3.95
CA LYS A 128 6.50 -18.03 -4.41
C LYS A 128 7.93 -18.15 -4.93
N THR A 129 8.41 -19.39 -4.96
CA THR A 129 9.66 -19.80 -5.62
C THR A 129 9.34 -20.78 -6.76
N PHE A 130 10.31 -21.10 -7.62
CA PHE A 130 10.11 -22.13 -8.65
C PHE A 130 9.87 -23.54 -8.07
N LYS A 131 10.31 -23.78 -6.83
CA LYS A 131 10.00 -25.03 -6.14
C LYS A 131 8.51 -25.15 -5.81
N ASP A 132 7.88 -24.02 -5.42
CA ASP A 132 6.47 -23.97 -5.03
C ASP A 132 5.55 -23.73 -6.23
N TRP A 133 6.14 -23.31 -7.37
CA TRP A 133 5.42 -23.01 -8.61
C TRP A 133 6.21 -23.42 -9.84
N PRO A 134 6.43 -24.74 -10.03
CA PRO A 134 7.26 -25.26 -11.13
C PRO A 134 6.69 -24.96 -12.52
N GLU A 135 5.38 -24.79 -12.66
CA GLU A 135 4.70 -24.47 -13.92
C GLU A 135 5.12 -23.11 -14.49
N MET A 136 5.70 -22.23 -13.66
CA MET A 136 6.21 -20.94 -14.12
C MET A 136 7.53 -21.04 -14.87
N VAL A 137 8.24 -22.18 -14.79
CA VAL A 137 9.50 -22.34 -15.52
C VAL A 137 9.23 -22.37 -17.02
N GLY A 138 9.74 -21.37 -17.75
CA GLY A 138 9.54 -21.22 -19.18
C GLY A 138 8.17 -20.71 -19.61
N ASN A 139 7.31 -20.31 -18.67
CA ASN A 139 5.96 -19.78 -18.93
C ASN A 139 5.79 -18.36 -18.45
N ILE A 140 4.80 -17.67 -18.99
CA ILE A 140 4.33 -16.36 -18.49
C ILE A 140 2.84 -16.44 -18.16
N ILE A 141 2.40 -15.57 -17.24
CA ILE A 141 0.97 -15.31 -17.02
C ILE A 141 0.70 -13.90 -17.54
N PRO A 142 -0.08 -13.74 -18.61
CA PRO A 142 -0.27 -12.44 -19.27
C PRO A 142 -1.20 -11.47 -18.51
N TYR A 143 -1.84 -11.94 -17.44
CA TYR A 143 -2.74 -11.15 -16.61
C TYR A 143 -2.62 -11.56 -15.15
N ILE A 144 -2.36 -10.60 -14.26
CA ILE A 144 -2.33 -10.83 -12.82
C ILE A 144 -3.58 -10.21 -12.21
N GLY A 145 -4.50 -11.04 -11.72
CA GLY A 145 -5.79 -10.61 -11.20
C GLY A 145 -5.69 -9.50 -10.15
N GLY A 146 -6.34 -8.37 -10.43
CA GLY A 146 -6.39 -7.20 -9.55
C GLY A 146 -5.14 -6.32 -9.53
N GLU A 147 -4.05 -6.68 -10.23
CA GLU A 147 -2.85 -5.84 -10.28
C GLU A 147 -3.01 -4.67 -11.27
N GLU A 148 -3.67 -4.88 -12.40
CA GLU A 148 -3.92 -3.84 -13.39
C GLU A 148 -4.79 -2.72 -12.80
N GLU A 149 -5.90 -3.06 -12.14
CA GLU A 149 -6.75 -2.07 -11.47
C GLU A 149 -6.02 -1.24 -10.40
N LYS A 150 -5.12 -1.87 -9.64
CA LYS A 150 -4.29 -1.14 -8.67
C LYS A 150 -3.35 -0.17 -9.39
N SER A 151 -2.69 -0.64 -10.45
CA SER A 151 -1.74 0.14 -11.24
C SER A 151 -2.41 1.31 -11.97
N GLU A 152 -3.68 1.20 -12.31
CA GLU A 152 -4.46 2.27 -12.95
C GLU A 152 -5.01 3.29 -11.95
N LYS A 153 -5.41 2.85 -10.75
CA LYS A 153 -6.14 3.69 -9.79
C LYS A 153 -5.28 4.26 -8.66
N GLU A 154 -4.32 3.49 -8.13
CA GLU A 154 -3.52 3.94 -6.99
C GLU A 154 -2.64 5.16 -7.30
N PRO A 155 -2.03 5.33 -8.50
CA PRO A 155 -1.32 6.55 -8.84
C PRO A 155 -2.21 7.79 -8.78
N LEU A 156 -3.44 7.70 -9.22
CA LEU A 156 -4.40 8.81 -9.15
C LEU A 156 -4.69 9.20 -7.70
N ARG A 157 -4.76 8.23 -6.78
CA ARG A 157 -4.90 8.52 -5.36
C ARG A 157 -3.64 9.18 -4.78
N ILE A 158 -2.44 8.75 -5.20
CA ILE A 158 -1.17 9.36 -4.79
C ILE A 158 -1.09 10.81 -5.26
N TRP A 159 -1.58 11.11 -6.47
CA TRP A 159 -1.61 12.47 -7.06
C TRP A 159 -2.86 13.26 -6.70
N GLY A 160 -3.72 12.71 -5.87
CA GLY A 160 -4.91 13.38 -5.36
C GLY A 160 -4.60 14.49 -4.36
N HIS A 161 -5.59 14.86 -3.60
CA HIS A 161 -5.45 15.90 -2.57
C HIS A 161 -6.30 15.57 -1.33
N VAL A 162 -5.97 16.18 -0.21
CA VAL A 162 -6.77 16.11 1.01
C VAL A 162 -7.93 17.10 0.90
N ASP A 163 -9.15 16.58 0.92
CA ASP A 163 -10.38 17.36 0.96
C ASP A 163 -10.87 17.50 2.41
N ALA A 164 -10.90 18.72 2.90
CA ALA A 164 -11.26 19.01 4.29
C ALA A 164 -12.76 18.82 4.56
N GLU A 165 -13.63 19.05 3.58
CA GLU A 165 -15.08 18.89 3.73
C GLU A 165 -15.46 17.40 3.75
N LYS A 166 -14.85 16.63 2.87
CA LYS A 166 -15.02 15.16 2.80
C LYS A 166 -14.25 14.42 3.89
N LYS A 167 -13.29 15.08 4.55
CA LYS A 167 -12.35 14.47 5.51
C LYS A 167 -11.63 13.26 4.91
N ALA A 168 -11.19 13.38 3.68
CA ALA A 168 -10.73 12.25 2.85
C ALA A 168 -9.66 12.67 1.85
N ILE A 169 -8.93 11.69 1.32
CA ILE A 169 -8.13 11.87 0.12
C ILE A 169 -9.03 11.64 -1.09
N VAL A 170 -9.13 12.66 -1.95
CA VAL A 170 -9.83 12.62 -3.23
C VAL A 170 -8.80 12.35 -4.32
N PRO A 171 -8.96 11.27 -5.11
CA PRO A 171 -8.04 10.97 -6.22
C PRO A 171 -8.06 12.05 -7.30
N ALA A 172 -6.95 12.18 -8.01
CA ALA A 172 -6.88 12.95 -9.25
C ALA A 172 -7.70 12.26 -10.35
N GLU A 173 -8.16 13.05 -11.34
CA GLU A 173 -8.94 12.54 -12.48
C GLU A 173 -8.07 12.29 -13.73
N SER A 174 -6.83 12.76 -13.73
CA SER A 174 -5.89 12.67 -14.85
C SER A 174 -4.49 12.29 -14.29
N PRO A 175 -3.65 11.62 -15.10
CA PRO A 175 -3.86 11.09 -16.45
C PRO A 175 -4.79 9.87 -16.50
N VAL A 176 -5.24 9.50 -17.72
CA VAL A 176 -5.83 8.17 -17.95
C VAL A 176 -4.68 7.15 -17.96
N ILE A 177 -4.81 6.10 -17.15
CA ILE A 177 -3.78 5.07 -17.05
C ILE A 177 -4.35 3.73 -17.52
N THR A 178 -3.66 3.10 -18.45
CA THR A 178 -3.91 1.72 -18.88
C THR A 178 -2.69 0.87 -18.53
N CYS A 179 -2.89 -0.21 -17.81
CA CYS A 179 -1.79 -1.04 -17.35
C CYS A 179 -1.96 -2.50 -17.75
N GLN A 180 -0.86 -3.14 -18.13
CA GLN A 180 -0.75 -4.58 -18.33
C GLN A 180 0.25 -5.15 -17.31
N CYS A 181 -0.21 -6.10 -16.49
CA CYS A 181 0.61 -6.71 -15.45
C CYS A 181 0.87 -8.18 -15.79
N ILE A 182 2.10 -8.49 -16.16
CA ILE A 182 2.54 -9.81 -16.65
C ILE A 182 3.43 -10.48 -15.60
N ARG A 183 3.11 -11.73 -15.25
CA ARG A 183 4.01 -12.57 -14.45
C ARG A 183 5.02 -13.24 -15.35
N VAL A 184 6.30 -13.07 -15.06
CA VAL A 184 7.42 -13.64 -15.84
C VAL A 184 8.19 -14.69 -15.03
N PRO A 185 8.88 -15.65 -15.73
CA PRO A 185 9.60 -16.74 -15.07
C PRO A 185 10.96 -16.26 -14.54
N VAL A 186 10.92 -15.24 -13.69
CA VAL A 186 12.07 -14.67 -13.00
C VAL A 186 11.86 -14.82 -11.50
N LEU A 187 12.92 -15.12 -10.76
CA LEU A 187 12.80 -15.41 -9.34
C LEU A 187 12.49 -14.15 -8.53
N ASN A 188 13.20 -13.07 -8.77
CA ASN A 188 13.09 -11.83 -7.98
C ASN A 188 12.97 -10.59 -8.87
N GLY A 189 12.25 -9.59 -8.36
CA GLY A 189 12.17 -8.25 -8.93
C GLY A 189 10.86 -7.95 -9.68
N HIS A 190 10.89 -6.85 -10.36
CA HIS A 190 9.85 -6.36 -11.28
C HIS A 190 10.55 -5.66 -12.44
#